data_ed3c8577a6cddbd4266badac953058a6
#
_entry.id   ed3c8577a6cddbd4266badac953058a6
#
_cell.length_a   1.000
_cell.length_b   1.000
_cell.length_c   1.000
_cell.angle_alpha   90.00
_cell.angle_beta   90.00
_cell.angle_gamma   90.00
#
_symmetry.space_group_name_H-M   'P 1'
#
loop_
_entity.id
_entity.type
_entity.pdbx_description
1 polymer ?
#
loop_
_entity_poly.entity_id
_entity_poly.type
_entity_poly.pdbx_seq_one_letter_code
_entity_poly.pdbx_strand_id
1 'polypeptide(L)'
;YTIVGRNVPGGKPLEGVTLNGAQLQSLQTNVQIPADLGVSGLGVQKMVTSRIARAATTAAGVAVVMNVSDLPSVVESGDNDEASKATKIPVPVNVSGQFYPARDVDWYEFNAPQGAVFWIDLVSHQLGLPTDPSILLHRVVKNDAGEETVTVVASVDDPGDRNGRIGQDYDDSTDDPSYKFTSPAEGTYRIRVLDNFGVNRNDPRMQYELRIRPENPRVRLTAELRQLKTAN
;
A
#
# COMPACT_ATOMS: atom_id res chain seq x y z
N TYR A 1 -10.16 7.04 9.52
CA TYR A 1 -9.26 5.92 9.81
C TYR A 1 -9.94 4.91 10.71
N THR A 2 -9.66 3.63 10.48
CA THR A 2 -10.04 2.55 11.39
C THR A 2 -8.78 2.07 12.11
N ILE A 3 -8.80 2.15 13.42
CA ILE A 3 -7.71 1.66 14.26
C ILE A 3 -8.11 0.27 14.75
N VAL A 4 -7.26 -0.71 14.54
CA VAL A 4 -7.45 -2.08 15.01
C VAL A 4 -6.34 -2.46 15.98
N GLY A 5 -6.69 -3.03 17.12
CA GLY A 5 -5.71 -3.40 18.13
C GLY A 5 -6.31 -4.04 19.37
N ARG A 6 -5.43 -4.31 20.35
CA ARG A 6 -5.84 -4.74 21.69
C ARG A 6 -6.01 -3.54 22.60
N ASN A 7 -7.01 -3.61 23.46
CA ASN A 7 -7.27 -2.55 24.45
C ASN A 7 -7.33 -1.15 23.83
N VAL A 8 -8.01 -1.05 22.68
CA VAL A 8 -8.23 0.23 22.00
C VAL A 8 -9.25 1.02 22.81
N PRO A 9 -8.88 2.19 23.39
CA PRO A 9 -9.81 2.98 24.19
C PRO A 9 -11.01 3.43 23.34
N GLY A 10 -12.21 3.06 23.75
CA GLY A 10 -13.45 3.31 22.99
C GLY A 10 -13.68 2.38 21.80
N GLY A 11 -12.78 1.43 21.57
CA GLY A 11 -12.92 0.42 20.52
C GLY A 11 -14.03 -0.59 20.80
N LYS A 12 -14.64 -1.09 19.72
CA LYS A 12 -15.63 -2.17 19.77
C LYS A 12 -14.97 -3.48 19.38
N PRO A 13 -15.39 -4.62 19.96
CA PRO A 13 -14.92 -5.94 19.53
C PRO A 13 -15.08 -6.11 18.01
N LEU A 14 -14.06 -6.63 17.37
CA LEU A 14 -14.05 -6.95 15.95
C LEU A 14 -14.29 -8.46 15.84
N GLU A 15 -15.52 -8.84 15.51
CA GLU A 15 -15.93 -10.25 15.49
C GLU A 15 -15.08 -11.06 14.50
N GLY A 16 -14.67 -12.26 14.93
CA GLY A 16 -13.88 -13.17 14.10
C GLY A 16 -12.39 -12.80 13.95
N VAL A 17 -11.97 -11.63 14.37
CA VAL A 17 -10.58 -11.19 14.21
C VAL A 17 -9.81 -11.33 15.52
N THR A 18 -8.84 -12.25 15.52
CA THR A 18 -8.00 -12.53 16.68
C THR A 18 -6.52 -12.45 16.35
N LEU A 19 -5.71 -12.06 17.31
CA LEU A 19 -4.26 -12.09 17.22
C LEU A 19 -3.69 -12.77 18.47
N ASN A 20 -2.99 -13.90 18.29
CA ASN A 20 -2.47 -14.74 19.37
C ASN A 20 -3.55 -15.09 20.43
N GLY A 21 -4.71 -15.54 19.96
CA GLY A 21 -5.83 -15.95 20.80
C GLY A 21 -6.61 -14.81 21.48
N ALA A 22 -6.21 -13.55 21.30
CA ALA A 22 -6.93 -12.41 21.84
C ALA A 22 -7.77 -11.72 20.77
N GLN A 23 -9.05 -11.51 21.05
CA GLN A 23 -9.94 -10.75 20.17
C GLN A 23 -9.47 -9.31 20.03
N LEU A 24 -9.47 -8.80 18.81
CA LEU A 24 -9.13 -7.40 18.54
C LEU A 24 -10.37 -6.50 18.65
N GLN A 25 -10.09 -5.22 18.81
CA GLN A 25 -11.08 -4.15 18.85
C GLN A 25 -10.80 -3.19 17.71
N SER A 26 -11.85 -2.59 17.18
CA SER A 26 -11.75 -1.52 16.18
C SER A 26 -12.34 -0.22 16.71
N LEU A 27 -11.74 0.89 16.29
CA LEU A 27 -12.20 2.24 16.54
C LEU A 27 -12.13 3.04 15.25
N GLN A 28 -13.25 3.58 14.81
CA GLN A 28 -13.24 4.59 13.76
C GLN A 28 -12.97 5.96 14.36
N THR A 29 -12.02 6.67 13.80
CA THR A 29 -11.63 8.01 14.25
C THR A 29 -11.27 8.92 13.10
N ASN A 30 -11.50 10.20 13.29
CA ASN A 30 -11.03 11.23 12.39
C ASN A 30 -9.67 11.73 12.87
N VAL A 31 -8.70 11.75 11.97
CA VAL A 31 -7.38 12.32 12.23
C VAL A 31 -7.26 13.60 11.43
N GLN A 32 -7.05 14.71 12.13
CA GLN A 32 -6.77 15.97 11.47
C GLN A 32 -5.32 15.97 10.99
N ILE A 33 -5.15 16.01 9.69
CA ILE A 33 -3.83 16.11 9.07
C ILE A 33 -3.48 17.59 9.01
N PRO A 34 -2.34 18.02 9.60
CA PRO A 34 -1.89 19.40 9.48
C PRO A 34 -1.69 19.79 8.01
N ALA A 35 -2.12 20.98 7.64
CA ALA A 35 -1.93 21.50 6.27
C ALA A 35 -0.46 21.67 5.91
N ASP A 36 0.38 21.95 6.91
CA ASP A 36 1.83 22.01 6.75
C ASP A 36 2.46 20.77 7.42
N LEU A 37 2.83 19.80 6.62
CA LEU A 37 3.56 18.61 7.05
C LEU A 37 5.08 18.81 7.02
N GLY A 38 5.53 20.05 6.89
CA GLY A 38 6.93 20.46 7.10
C GLY A 38 7.91 20.07 6.01
N VAL A 39 7.53 19.26 5.03
CA VAL A 39 8.43 18.88 3.91
C VAL A 39 7.65 18.87 2.61
N SER A 40 7.63 19.99 1.98
CA SER A 40 7.15 20.08 0.62
C SER A 40 8.21 19.57 -0.36
N GLY A 41 7.80 18.74 -1.30
CA GLY A 41 8.45 18.65 -2.59
C GLY A 41 9.50 17.58 -2.81
N LEU A 42 9.96 16.89 -1.81
CA LEU A 42 10.74 15.68 -1.99
C LEU A 42 9.78 14.50 -1.89
N GLY A 43 9.78 13.60 -2.85
CA GLY A 43 8.89 12.43 -2.90
C GLY A 43 9.03 11.44 -1.74
N VAL A 44 9.36 11.96 -0.58
CA VAL A 44 9.33 11.25 0.69
C VAL A 44 7.88 10.99 1.01
N GLN A 45 7.55 9.75 1.28
CA GLN A 45 6.26 9.41 1.87
C GLN A 45 6.05 10.32 3.09
N LYS A 46 4.97 11.09 3.07
CA LYS A 46 4.62 11.92 4.21
C LYS A 46 4.12 10.97 5.30
N MET A 47 5.00 10.60 6.20
CA MET A 47 4.65 9.81 7.38
C MET A 47 4.12 10.76 8.44
N VAL A 48 2.84 10.67 8.74
CA VAL A 48 2.25 11.35 9.89
C VAL A 48 2.25 10.37 11.05
N THR A 49 3.03 10.68 12.07
CA THR A 49 2.99 9.94 13.32
C THR A 49 1.87 10.50 14.18
N SER A 50 0.76 9.81 14.30
CA SER A 50 -0.30 10.15 15.21
C SER A 50 -0.05 9.50 16.57
N ARG A 51 0.02 10.31 17.63
CA ARG A 51 -0.09 9.79 18.99
C ARG A 51 -1.55 9.61 19.31
N ILE A 52 -1.98 8.37 19.46
CA ILE A 52 -3.28 8.08 20.06
C ILE A 52 -3.13 8.41 21.55
N ALA A 53 -3.52 9.62 21.94
CA ALA A 53 -3.62 9.97 23.33
C ALA A 53 -4.76 9.15 23.96
N ARG A 54 -4.44 8.32 24.94
CA ARG A 54 -5.46 7.83 25.85
C ARG A 54 -6.03 9.04 26.59
N ALA A 55 -7.31 9.26 26.47
CA ALA A 55 -8.02 10.13 27.39
C ALA A 55 -7.86 9.56 28.80
N ALA A 56 -7.20 10.31 29.66
CA ALA A 56 -6.90 10.02 31.05
C ALA A 56 -5.94 8.85 31.33
N THR A 57 -4.78 9.21 31.86
CA THR A 57 -3.71 8.42 32.48
C THR A 57 -2.64 7.81 31.57
N THR A 58 -1.47 8.42 31.57
CA THR A 58 -0.10 7.86 31.54
C THR A 58 0.18 6.54 30.80
N ALA A 59 -0.48 6.25 29.71
CA ALA A 59 -0.04 5.17 28.86
C ALA A 59 0.80 5.74 27.71
N ALA A 60 1.97 5.17 27.51
CA ALA A 60 2.80 5.44 26.35
C ALA A 60 1.93 5.28 25.08
N GLY A 61 1.71 6.36 24.37
CA GLY A 61 0.99 6.30 23.09
C GLY A 61 1.79 5.45 22.12
N VAL A 62 1.14 4.51 21.46
CA VAL A 62 1.75 3.80 20.35
C VAL A 62 1.75 4.76 19.16
N ALA A 63 2.92 4.99 18.58
CA ALA A 63 3.02 5.73 17.33
C ALA A 63 2.43 4.87 16.21
N VAL A 64 1.44 5.40 15.52
CA VAL A 64 0.86 4.78 14.32
C VAL A 64 1.44 5.53 13.13
N VAL A 65 2.09 4.81 12.25
CA VAL A 65 2.55 5.34 10.97
C VAL A 65 1.35 5.40 10.04
N MET A 66 1.06 6.59 9.53
CA MET A 66 0.00 6.79 8.55
C MET A 66 0.58 7.41 7.29
N ASN A 67 0.18 6.88 6.17
CA ASN A 67 0.49 7.44 4.89
C ASN A 67 -0.60 8.45 4.48
N VAL A 68 -0.17 9.57 3.92
CA VAL A 68 -1.08 10.62 3.43
C VAL A 68 -1.01 10.64 1.91
N SER A 69 -2.15 10.44 1.28
CA SER A 69 -2.31 10.46 -0.18
C SER A 69 -3.20 11.61 -0.62
N ASP A 70 -2.84 12.25 -1.71
CA ASP A 70 -3.69 13.25 -2.40
C ASP A 70 -4.69 12.57 -3.34
N LEU A 71 -4.60 11.24 -3.49
CA LEU A 71 -5.49 10.46 -4.36
C LEU A 71 -6.82 10.14 -3.65
N PRO A 72 -7.90 9.95 -4.39
CA PRO A 72 -9.11 9.35 -3.84
C PRO A 72 -8.80 8.05 -3.12
N SER A 73 -9.33 7.87 -1.93
CA SER A 73 -9.04 6.70 -1.09
C SER A 73 -10.20 5.71 -1.12
N VAL A 74 -9.86 4.44 -1.26
CA VAL A 74 -10.77 3.30 -1.15
C VAL A 74 -10.23 2.38 -0.06
N VAL A 75 -11.10 1.82 0.75
CA VAL A 75 -10.74 0.77 1.71
C VAL A 75 -11.19 -0.57 1.13
N GLU A 76 -10.35 -1.57 1.25
CA GLU A 76 -10.65 -2.93 0.85
C GLU A 76 -11.94 -3.44 1.49
N SER A 77 -12.72 -4.22 0.75
CA SER A 77 -14.02 -4.74 1.19
C SER A 77 -13.98 -6.17 1.73
N GLY A 78 -12.85 -6.86 1.60
CA GLY A 78 -12.62 -8.18 2.18
C GLY A 78 -13.37 -9.37 1.53
N ASP A 79 -13.85 -9.24 0.29
CA ASP A 79 -14.44 -10.34 -0.50
C ASP A 79 -13.98 -10.24 -1.97
N ASN A 80 -12.67 -10.14 -2.16
CA ASN A 80 -12.02 -9.97 -3.46
C ASN A 80 -10.84 -10.94 -3.68
N ASP A 81 -10.88 -12.10 -3.01
CA ASP A 81 -9.82 -13.13 -3.09
C ASP A 81 -9.75 -13.83 -4.45
N GLU A 82 -10.77 -13.65 -5.29
CA GLU A 82 -10.88 -14.28 -6.60
C GLU A 82 -10.94 -13.24 -7.71
N ALA A 83 -10.32 -13.50 -8.85
CA ALA A 83 -10.35 -12.60 -10.02
C ALA A 83 -11.77 -12.27 -10.50
N SER A 84 -12.72 -13.19 -10.30
CA SER A 84 -14.14 -13.00 -10.62
C SER A 84 -14.86 -12.04 -9.69
N LYS A 85 -14.31 -11.83 -8.49
CA LYS A 85 -14.82 -10.94 -7.44
C LYS A 85 -14.01 -9.66 -7.30
N ALA A 86 -13.13 -9.38 -8.25
CA ALA A 86 -12.26 -8.22 -8.20
C ALA A 86 -13.03 -6.94 -7.87
N THR A 87 -12.58 -6.23 -6.86
CA THR A 87 -13.17 -4.95 -6.47
C THR A 87 -12.91 -3.89 -7.54
N LYS A 88 -13.98 -3.30 -8.07
CA LYS A 88 -13.86 -2.23 -9.07
C LYS A 88 -13.40 -0.95 -8.41
N ILE A 89 -12.33 -0.39 -8.91
CA ILE A 89 -11.73 0.84 -8.40
C ILE A 89 -11.65 1.91 -9.49
N PRO A 90 -11.84 3.18 -9.13
CA PRO A 90 -11.53 4.28 -10.04
C PRO A 90 -10.01 4.42 -10.17
N VAL A 91 -9.55 5.07 -11.25
CA VAL A 91 -8.16 5.50 -11.38
C VAL A 91 -8.14 6.99 -11.74
N PRO A 92 -7.33 7.82 -11.06
CA PRO A 92 -6.33 7.49 -10.03
C PRO A 92 -6.94 7.14 -8.67
N VAL A 93 -6.23 6.33 -7.86
CA VAL A 93 -6.73 5.85 -6.57
C VAL A 93 -5.60 5.47 -5.62
N ASN A 94 -5.87 5.54 -4.32
CA ASN A 94 -5.12 4.90 -3.24
C ASN A 94 -6.05 3.90 -2.55
N VAL A 95 -5.73 2.61 -2.61
CA VAL A 95 -6.48 1.55 -1.92
C VAL A 95 -5.71 1.15 -0.68
N SER A 96 -6.37 1.16 0.47
CA SER A 96 -5.82 0.64 1.72
C SER A 96 -6.42 -0.74 1.99
N GLY A 97 -5.56 -1.74 2.13
CA GLY A 97 -5.95 -3.12 2.38
C GLY A 97 -5.08 -3.81 3.42
N GLN A 98 -5.33 -5.09 3.64
CA GLN A 98 -4.62 -5.92 4.61
C GLN A 98 -4.32 -7.27 3.99
N PHE A 99 -3.14 -7.82 4.23
CA PHE A 99 -2.80 -9.22 3.94
C PHE A 99 -3.35 -10.13 5.06
N TYR A 100 -4.66 -10.22 5.15
CA TYR A 100 -5.36 -10.97 6.18
C TYR A 100 -6.73 -11.48 5.70
N PRO A 101 -7.03 -12.80 5.92
CA PRO A 101 -6.33 -13.81 6.71
C PRO A 101 -5.05 -14.35 6.05
N ALA A 102 -4.42 -15.38 6.66
CA ALA A 102 -3.28 -16.06 6.02
C ALA A 102 -3.65 -16.57 4.61
N ARG A 103 -2.74 -16.38 3.64
CA ARG A 103 -2.92 -16.67 2.21
C ARG A 103 -3.89 -15.74 1.49
N ASP A 104 -4.07 -14.59 2.04
CA ASP A 104 -4.89 -13.55 1.45
C ASP A 104 -4.39 -13.14 0.07
N VAL A 105 -5.33 -12.88 -0.83
CA VAL A 105 -5.09 -12.50 -2.22
C VAL A 105 -6.15 -11.50 -2.65
N ASP A 106 -5.76 -10.28 -2.88
CA ASP A 106 -6.69 -9.24 -3.28
C ASP A 106 -6.70 -8.98 -4.77
N TRP A 107 -7.88 -8.90 -5.34
CA TRP A 107 -8.08 -8.55 -6.73
C TRP A 107 -8.81 -7.22 -6.88
N TYR A 108 -8.26 -6.36 -7.74
CA TYR A 108 -8.84 -5.07 -8.13
C TYR A 108 -9.00 -4.98 -9.64
N GLU A 109 -10.09 -4.35 -10.09
CA GLU A 109 -10.38 -4.14 -11.50
C GLU A 109 -10.49 -2.64 -11.80
N PHE A 110 -9.85 -2.18 -12.87
CA PHE A 110 -9.95 -0.81 -13.35
C PHE A 110 -9.96 -0.76 -14.87
N ASN A 111 -10.40 0.37 -15.42
CA ASN A 111 -10.36 0.63 -16.84
C ASN A 111 -9.26 1.64 -17.18
N ALA A 112 -8.59 1.43 -18.30
CA ALA A 112 -7.57 2.34 -18.80
C ALA A 112 -7.76 2.61 -20.30
N PRO A 113 -7.67 3.88 -20.77
CA PRO A 113 -7.59 4.20 -22.18
C PRO A 113 -6.28 3.68 -22.79
N GLN A 114 -6.29 3.43 -24.09
CA GLN A 114 -5.05 3.08 -24.80
C GLN A 114 -4.02 4.21 -24.66
N GLY A 115 -2.77 3.85 -24.38
CA GLY A 115 -1.66 4.79 -24.21
C GLY A 115 -1.64 5.53 -22.87
N ALA A 116 -2.62 5.31 -21.99
CA ALA A 116 -2.57 5.88 -20.66
C ALA A 116 -1.37 5.35 -19.88
N VAL A 117 -0.68 6.24 -19.17
CA VAL A 117 0.50 5.91 -18.36
C VAL A 117 0.20 6.11 -16.89
N PHE A 118 0.36 5.04 -16.14
CA PHE A 118 0.19 5.02 -14.69
C PHE A 118 1.44 4.48 -14.01
N TRP A 119 1.71 4.98 -12.81
CA TRP A 119 2.55 4.29 -11.85
C TRP A 119 1.65 3.48 -10.92
N ILE A 120 1.97 2.21 -10.78
CA ILE A 120 1.31 1.26 -9.88
C ILE A 120 2.34 0.94 -8.81
N ASP A 121 2.13 1.46 -7.61
CA ASP A 121 3.00 1.29 -6.46
C ASP A 121 2.24 0.48 -5.40
N LEU A 122 2.84 -0.56 -4.87
CA LEU A 122 2.30 -1.29 -3.72
C LEU A 122 3.24 -1.06 -2.54
N VAL A 123 2.74 -0.46 -1.48
CA VAL A 123 3.53 -0.01 -0.35
C VAL A 123 3.11 -0.76 0.90
N SER A 124 4.02 -1.51 1.48
CA SER A 124 3.81 -2.26 2.72
C SER A 124 5.13 -2.37 3.51
N HIS A 125 6.19 -2.89 2.92
CA HIS A 125 7.50 -2.98 3.55
C HIS A 125 8.02 -1.61 4.01
N GLN A 126 7.85 -0.58 3.18
CA GLN A 126 8.19 0.81 3.52
C GLN A 126 7.39 1.39 4.69
N LEU A 127 6.27 0.76 5.09
CA LEU A 127 5.54 1.11 6.32
C LEU A 127 6.19 0.51 7.57
N GLY A 128 7.32 -0.20 7.42
CA GLY A 128 8.02 -0.89 8.49
C GLY A 128 7.40 -2.26 8.82
N LEU A 129 6.65 -2.84 7.90
CA LEU A 129 6.05 -4.16 8.04
C LEU A 129 6.96 -5.22 7.43
N PRO A 130 7.04 -6.42 8.03
CA PRO A 130 7.85 -7.52 7.51
C PRO A 130 7.12 -8.26 6.39
N THR A 131 6.71 -7.56 5.37
CA THR A 131 5.97 -8.06 4.21
C THR A 131 6.86 -8.08 2.97
N ASP A 132 6.52 -8.95 2.04
CA ASP A 132 7.15 -9.10 0.73
C ASP A 132 6.03 -9.09 -0.33
N PRO A 133 5.51 -7.89 -0.65
CA PRO A 133 4.34 -7.77 -1.51
C PRO A 133 4.68 -7.96 -2.99
N SER A 134 3.76 -8.52 -3.76
CA SER A 134 3.89 -8.67 -5.21
C SER A 134 2.61 -8.32 -5.96
N ILE A 135 2.78 -7.93 -7.22
CA ILE A 135 1.71 -7.52 -8.13
C ILE A 135 1.70 -8.41 -9.37
N LEU A 136 0.51 -8.88 -9.75
CA LEU A 136 0.26 -9.47 -11.06
C LEU A 136 -0.79 -8.65 -11.79
N LEU A 137 -0.42 -8.07 -12.93
CA LEU A 137 -1.31 -7.27 -13.77
C LEU A 137 -1.79 -8.08 -14.97
N HIS A 138 -3.11 -8.14 -15.13
CA HIS A 138 -3.79 -8.80 -16.23
C HIS A 138 -4.54 -7.79 -17.09
N ARG A 139 -4.61 -8.07 -18.41
CA ARG A 139 -5.61 -7.49 -19.29
C ARG A 139 -6.74 -8.49 -19.47
N VAL A 140 -7.98 -8.02 -19.38
CA VAL A 140 -9.19 -8.83 -19.51
C VAL A 140 -9.95 -8.38 -20.75
N VAL A 141 -10.25 -9.32 -21.63
CA VAL A 141 -11.08 -9.08 -22.82
C VAL A 141 -12.29 -10.01 -22.75
N LYS A 142 -13.48 -9.46 -22.89
CA LYS A 142 -14.73 -10.25 -22.96
C LYS A 142 -15.19 -10.34 -24.40
N ASN A 143 -15.58 -11.53 -24.82
CA ASN A 143 -16.26 -11.72 -26.09
C ASN A 143 -17.79 -11.43 -25.95
N ASP A 144 -18.51 -11.51 -27.06
CA ASP A 144 -19.97 -11.25 -27.07
C ASP A 144 -20.76 -12.26 -26.23
N ALA A 145 -20.22 -13.44 -25.97
CA ALA A 145 -20.82 -14.44 -25.10
C ALA A 145 -20.50 -14.20 -23.61
N GLY A 146 -19.70 -13.18 -23.28
CA GLY A 146 -19.28 -12.86 -21.93
C GLY A 146 -18.10 -13.69 -21.41
N GLU A 147 -17.50 -14.53 -22.25
CA GLU A 147 -16.32 -15.31 -21.88
C GLU A 147 -15.08 -14.41 -21.82
N GLU A 148 -14.30 -14.59 -20.77
CA GLU A 148 -13.10 -13.77 -20.50
C GLU A 148 -11.85 -14.44 -21.10
N THR A 149 -11.10 -13.64 -21.84
CA THR A 149 -9.71 -13.97 -22.19
C THR A 149 -8.79 -13.10 -21.35
N VAL A 150 -7.90 -13.73 -20.60
CA VAL A 150 -6.98 -13.07 -19.69
C VAL A 150 -5.56 -13.18 -20.21
N THR A 151 -4.87 -12.05 -20.30
CA THR A 151 -3.46 -11.97 -20.71
C THR A 151 -2.65 -11.32 -19.61
N VAL A 152 -1.54 -11.95 -19.22
CA VAL A 152 -0.59 -11.35 -18.26
C VAL A 152 0.11 -10.17 -18.94
N VAL A 153 0.03 -9.00 -18.33
CA VAL A 153 0.71 -7.78 -18.77
C VAL A 153 2.05 -7.63 -18.05
N ALA A 154 2.06 -7.86 -16.73
CA ALA A 154 3.25 -7.79 -15.91
C ALA A 154 3.12 -8.67 -14.67
N SER A 155 4.25 -9.19 -14.22
CA SER A 155 4.42 -9.76 -12.88
C SER A 155 5.57 -9.00 -12.24
N VAL A 156 5.29 -8.33 -11.15
CA VAL A 156 6.22 -7.40 -10.51
C VAL A 156 6.37 -7.80 -9.05
N ASP A 157 7.57 -8.03 -8.69
CA ASP A 157 8.05 -8.28 -7.35
C ASP A 157 8.86 -7.06 -6.89
N ASP A 158 9.70 -7.21 -5.91
CA ASP A 158 10.57 -6.14 -5.46
C ASP A 158 11.40 -5.55 -6.64
N PRO A 159 11.84 -4.30 -6.56
CA PRO A 159 12.66 -3.68 -7.60
C PRO A 159 14.05 -4.30 -7.71
N GLY A 160 14.40 -5.25 -6.82
CA GLY A 160 15.70 -5.88 -6.73
C GLY A 160 16.83 -4.90 -6.37
N ASP A 161 18.01 -5.44 -6.16
CA ASP A 161 19.21 -4.67 -5.74
C ASP A 161 19.65 -3.56 -6.71
N ARG A 162 19.05 -3.50 -7.89
CA ARG A 162 19.50 -2.58 -8.95
C ARG A 162 19.03 -1.15 -8.76
N ASN A 163 17.96 -0.93 -8.03
CA ASN A 163 17.34 0.39 -7.86
C ASN A 163 17.51 0.97 -6.46
N GLY A 164 18.09 0.20 -5.53
CA GLY A 164 18.14 0.55 -4.13
C GLY A 164 19.44 1.19 -3.66
N ARG A 165 20.48 1.26 -4.52
CA ARG A 165 21.76 1.85 -4.10
C ARG A 165 22.08 3.09 -4.91
N ILE A 166 22.02 4.22 -4.24
CA ILE A 166 22.54 5.48 -4.76
C ILE A 166 23.87 5.75 -4.05
N GLY A 167 24.98 5.38 -4.72
CA GLY A 167 26.30 5.45 -4.10
C GLY A 167 26.63 4.25 -3.21
N GLN A 168 27.72 4.33 -2.46
CA GLN A 168 28.18 3.24 -1.58
C GLN A 168 27.52 3.23 -0.20
N ASP A 169 26.95 4.37 0.21
CA ASP A 169 26.54 4.61 1.58
C ASP A 169 25.00 4.82 1.75
N TYR A 170 24.27 4.82 0.64
CA TYR A 170 22.81 5.00 0.68
C TYR A 170 22.11 3.81 0.03
N ASP A 171 21.36 3.07 0.86
CA ASP A 171 20.53 1.95 0.45
C ASP A 171 19.07 2.36 0.61
N ASP A 172 18.32 2.39 -0.48
CA ASP A 172 16.87 2.63 -0.51
C ASP A 172 16.12 1.40 -1.05
N SER A 173 16.74 0.23 -0.95
CA SER A 173 16.09 -1.03 -1.29
C SER A 173 14.80 -1.21 -0.51
N THR A 174 13.83 -1.80 -1.16
CA THR A 174 12.53 -2.13 -0.58
C THR A 174 11.98 -3.36 -1.27
N ASP A 175 11.25 -4.17 -0.52
CA ASP A 175 10.51 -5.30 -1.07
C ASP A 175 9.15 -4.84 -1.67
N ASP A 176 8.88 -3.54 -1.71
CA ASP A 176 7.66 -3.00 -2.28
C ASP A 176 7.76 -2.83 -3.80
N PRO A 177 6.90 -3.47 -4.60
CA PRO A 177 6.91 -3.36 -6.05
C PRO A 177 6.42 -2.00 -6.55
N SER A 178 7.07 -1.51 -7.60
CA SER A 178 6.68 -0.31 -8.32
C SER A 178 6.77 -0.54 -9.82
N TYR A 179 5.69 -0.27 -10.55
CA TYR A 179 5.60 -0.56 -11.97
C TYR A 179 5.06 0.62 -12.76
N LYS A 180 5.80 1.03 -13.78
CA LYS A 180 5.31 1.98 -14.78
C LYS A 180 4.51 1.24 -15.84
N PHE A 181 3.20 1.32 -15.75
CA PHE A 181 2.26 0.72 -16.67
C PHE A 181 1.91 1.68 -17.79
N THR A 182 2.12 1.25 -19.03
CA THR A 182 1.56 1.93 -20.21
C THR A 182 0.49 1.02 -20.81
N SER A 183 -0.75 1.49 -20.85
CA SER A 183 -1.87 0.70 -21.34
C SER A 183 -1.71 0.36 -22.84
N PRO A 184 -1.55 -0.91 -23.21
CA PRO A 184 -1.36 -1.28 -24.62
C PRO A 184 -2.63 -1.13 -25.45
N ALA A 185 -3.78 -1.16 -24.83
CA ALA A 185 -5.09 -0.99 -25.48
C ALA A 185 -6.11 -0.46 -24.47
N GLU A 186 -7.11 0.23 -24.94
CA GLU A 186 -8.29 0.55 -24.12
C GLU A 186 -8.94 -0.74 -23.60
N GLY A 187 -9.37 -0.74 -22.34
CA GLY A 187 -10.09 -1.87 -21.76
C GLY A 187 -9.91 -2.06 -20.28
N THR A 188 -10.29 -3.24 -19.83
CA THR A 188 -10.31 -3.66 -18.44
C THR A 188 -9.00 -4.34 -18.06
N TYR A 189 -8.50 -3.96 -16.90
CA TYR A 189 -7.30 -4.51 -16.28
C TYR A 189 -7.61 -4.98 -14.87
N ARG A 190 -6.98 -6.09 -14.46
CA ARG A 190 -7.07 -6.60 -13.09
C ARG A 190 -5.69 -6.67 -12.47
N ILE A 191 -5.60 -6.24 -11.24
CA ILE A 191 -4.40 -6.34 -10.41
C ILE A 191 -4.67 -7.36 -9.32
N ARG A 192 -3.76 -8.33 -9.19
CA ARG A 192 -3.66 -9.18 -8.01
C ARG A 192 -2.58 -8.65 -7.10
N VAL A 193 -2.89 -8.55 -5.82
CA VAL A 193 -1.98 -8.18 -4.75
C VAL A 193 -1.87 -9.34 -3.77
N LEU A 194 -0.67 -9.66 -3.33
CA LEU A 194 -0.44 -10.65 -2.28
C LEU A 194 0.89 -10.38 -1.55
N ASP A 195 1.03 -10.93 -0.35
CA ASP A 195 2.29 -11.00 0.41
C ASP A 195 2.92 -12.39 0.21
N ASN A 196 4.12 -12.44 -0.38
CA ASN A 196 4.86 -13.70 -0.60
C ASN A 196 5.15 -14.44 0.71
N PHE A 197 5.23 -13.71 1.84
CA PHE A 197 5.35 -14.28 3.18
C PHE A 197 4.02 -14.58 3.87
N GLY A 198 2.89 -14.26 3.22
CA GLY A 198 1.55 -14.36 3.78
C GLY A 198 1.04 -15.78 4.01
N VAL A 199 1.72 -16.83 3.49
CA VAL A 199 1.24 -18.22 3.52
C VAL A 199 0.95 -18.72 4.92
N ASN A 200 1.76 -18.35 5.91
CA ASN A 200 1.64 -18.79 7.31
C ASN A 200 1.40 -17.62 8.27
N ARG A 201 1.23 -16.41 7.76
CA ARG A 201 1.03 -15.22 8.56
C ARG A 201 -0.45 -14.90 8.66
N ASN A 202 -0.98 -14.97 9.86
CA ASN A 202 -2.37 -14.63 10.16
C ASN A 202 -2.39 -13.42 11.09
N ASP A 203 -1.91 -12.27 10.58
CA ASP A 203 -1.74 -11.06 11.37
C ASP A 203 -2.42 -9.87 10.68
N PRO A 204 -3.55 -9.37 11.22
CA PRO A 204 -4.31 -8.27 10.62
C PRO A 204 -3.57 -6.92 10.63
N ARG A 205 -2.36 -6.85 11.19
CA ARG A 205 -1.53 -5.65 11.13
C ARG A 205 -0.72 -5.54 9.83
N MET A 206 -0.69 -6.60 9.03
CA MET A 206 -0.03 -6.59 7.73
C MET A 206 -0.89 -5.84 6.74
N GLN A 207 -0.60 -4.56 6.58
CA GLN A 207 -1.35 -3.62 5.75
C GLN A 207 -0.58 -3.28 4.49
N TYR A 208 -1.31 -2.89 3.47
CA TYR A 208 -0.72 -2.34 2.26
C TYR A 208 -1.50 -1.12 1.74
N GLU A 209 -0.86 -0.37 0.87
CA GLU A 209 -1.47 0.65 0.04
C GLU A 209 -1.14 0.39 -1.43
N LEU A 210 -2.17 0.11 -2.21
CA LEU A 210 -2.07 0.05 -3.67
C LEU A 210 -2.40 1.43 -4.23
N ARG A 211 -1.42 2.04 -4.91
CA ARG A 211 -1.56 3.36 -5.52
C ARG A 211 -1.49 3.24 -7.02
N ILE A 212 -2.54 3.71 -7.69
CA ILE A 212 -2.54 3.86 -9.14
C ILE A 212 -2.64 5.35 -9.43
N ARG A 213 -1.55 5.92 -9.90
CA ARG A 213 -1.43 7.37 -10.13
C ARG A 213 -0.99 7.68 -11.54
N PRO A 214 -1.42 8.80 -12.14
CA PRO A 214 -0.90 9.25 -13.41
C PRO A 214 0.60 9.48 -13.35
N GLU A 215 1.28 9.36 -14.47
CA GLU A 215 2.66 9.77 -14.57
C GLU A 215 2.77 11.27 -14.27
N ASN A 216 3.43 11.59 -13.17
CA ASN A 216 3.81 12.95 -12.84
C ASN A 216 5.33 12.94 -12.64
N PRO A 217 6.10 13.61 -13.52
CA PRO A 217 7.54 13.65 -13.39
C PRO A 217 7.93 14.14 -12.00
N ARG A 218 8.61 13.30 -11.23
CA ARG A 218 9.11 13.62 -9.90
C ARG A 218 10.63 13.63 -9.95
N VAL A 219 11.21 14.66 -9.40
CA VAL A 219 12.66 14.73 -9.18
C VAL A 219 12.94 14.21 -7.79
N ARG A 220 13.79 13.20 -7.68
CA ARG A 220 14.33 12.71 -6.40
C ARG A 220 15.69 13.37 -6.21
N LEU A 221 15.84 14.13 -5.13
CA LEU A 221 17.12 14.67 -4.70
C LEU A 221 17.67 13.78 -3.60
N THR A 222 18.87 13.27 -3.80
CA THR A 222 19.60 12.51 -2.78
C THR A 222 20.87 13.28 -2.45
N ALA A 223 21.09 13.56 -1.16
CA ALA A 223 22.32 14.16 -0.67
C ALA A 223 23.16 13.07 -0.01
N GLU A 224 24.34 12.81 -0.57
CA GLU A 224 25.34 11.95 0.05
C GLU A 224 26.27 12.81 0.92
N LEU A 225 26.24 12.60 2.24
CA LEU A 225 27.16 13.27 3.16
C LEU A 225 28.50 12.54 3.15
N ARG A 226 29.39 12.92 2.24
CA ARG A 226 30.80 12.51 2.28
C ARG A 226 31.58 13.40 3.22
N GLN A 227 31.81 12.99 4.45
CA GLN A 227 32.69 13.59 5.46
C GLN A 227 32.66 15.12 5.55
N LEU A 228 32.12 15.64 6.62
CA LEU A 228 32.45 16.96 7.11
C LEU A 228 33.92 16.99 7.56
N LYS A 229 34.82 17.51 6.72
CA LYS A 229 36.14 17.90 7.20
C LYS A 229 35.96 19.10 8.10
N THR A 230 36.11 18.90 9.39
CA THR A 230 36.32 20.03 10.30
C THR A 230 37.62 20.71 9.89
N ALA A 231 37.54 21.95 9.46
CA ALA A 231 38.72 22.78 9.31
C ALA A 231 39.31 22.99 10.69
N ASN A 232 40.57 22.64 10.86
CA ASN A 232 41.38 23.00 12.04
C ASN A 232 41.63 24.49 12.03
#